data_135807bcd144ade96092b785a3b6f795
#
_entry.id   135807bcd144ade96092b785a3b6f795
#
_cell.length_a   1.000
_cell.length_b   1.000
_cell.length_c   1.000
_cell.angle_alpha   90.00
_cell.angle_beta   90.00
_cell.angle_gamma   90.00
#
_symmetry.space_group_name_H-M   'P 1'
#
loop_
_entity.id
_entity.type
_entity.pdbx_description
1 polymer ?
#
loop_
_entity_poly.entity_id
_entity_poly.type
_entity_poly.pdbx_seq_one_letter_code
_entity_poly.pdbx_strand_id
1 'polypeptide(L)'
;LQSILDACASGDLDARVAIVVSNHAGVPALQRAALAGVPSAVFTLRTYSDRAAAHSAMATAIAGVGAELVVLAGFDHILAPVFFVRLAGVPVINLHPALLPLFGGRGMHGDKVHEAVLASGATESGCTVHRVHPETVDLGEVVVQRRVPIEPGDTAATLAARVLELEHRAIVDAIRRFVPVEVSR
;
A
#
# COMPACT_ATOMS: atom_id res chain seq x y z
N LEU A 1 2.31 -2.07 7.11
CA LEU A 1 2.99 -1.00 7.88
C LEU A 1 4.06 -1.57 8.81
N GLN A 2 3.76 -2.62 9.62
CA GLN A 2 4.74 -3.14 10.57
C GLN A 2 6.05 -3.53 9.90
N SER A 3 6.01 -4.29 8.82
CA SER A 3 7.20 -4.70 8.05
C SER A 3 8.07 -3.53 7.59
N ILE A 4 7.46 -2.38 7.25
CA ILE A 4 8.20 -1.16 6.88
C ILE A 4 8.87 -0.56 8.11
N LEU A 5 8.13 -0.42 9.22
CA LEU A 5 8.67 0.11 10.48
C LEU A 5 9.85 -0.72 10.99
N ASP A 6 9.72 -2.05 10.94
CA ASP A 6 10.76 -2.99 11.38
C ASP A 6 12.01 -2.91 10.49
N ALA A 7 11.83 -2.84 9.17
CA ALA A 7 12.93 -2.70 8.22
C ALA A 7 13.69 -1.37 8.36
N CYS A 8 12.97 -0.27 8.62
CA CYS A 8 13.60 1.03 8.93
C CYS A 8 14.36 0.96 10.26
N ALA A 9 13.76 0.38 11.30
CA ALA A 9 14.37 0.31 12.65
C ALA A 9 15.62 -0.59 12.68
N SER A 10 15.63 -1.67 11.90
CA SER A 10 16.79 -2.58 11.81
C SER A 10 17.92 -2.07 10.89
N GLY A 11 17.68 -1.00 10.11
CA GLY A 11 18.62 -0.52 9.10
C GLY A 11 18.61 -1.34 7.80
N ASP A 12 17.69 -2.31 7.66
CA ASP A 12 17.52 -3.08 6.42
C ASP A 12 16.94 -2.22 5.28
N LEU A 13 16.27 -1.13 5.62
CA LEU A 13 15.76 -0.13 4.71
C LEU A 13 16.28 1.25 5.12
N ASP A 14 17.12 1.86 4.28
CA ASP A 14 17.63 3.22 4.49
C ASP A 14 16.55 4.26 4.17
N ALA A 15 15.55 4.29 5.02
CA ALA A 15 14.42 5.18 4.94
C ALA A 15 13.82 5.40 6.34
N ARG A 16 12.93 6.38 6.43
CA ARG A 16 12.12 6.59 7.65
C ARG A 16 10.66 6.78 7.30
N VAL A 17 9.77 6.31 8.16
CA VAL A 17 8.35 6.62 8.05
C VAL A 17 8.12 8.01 8.63
N ALA A 18 7.83 8.99 7.77
CA ALA A 18 7.67 10.39 8.18
C ALA A 18 6.30 10.66 8.82
N ILE A 19 5.26 10.01 8.32
CA ILE A 19 3.88 10.12 8.84
C ILE A 19 3.08 8.86 8.48
N VAL A 20 2.16 8.47 9.34
CA VAL A 20 1.12 7.47 9.05
C VAL A 20 -0.22 8.18 8.94
N VAL A 21 -0.89 8.01 7.80
CA VAL A 21 -2.18 8.65 7.53
C VAL A 21 -3.25 7.58 7.39
N SER A 22 -4.42 7.81 7.98
CA SER A 22 -5.57 6.91 7.88
C SER A 22 -6.85 7.68 7.56
N ASN A 23 -7.72 7.06 6.79
CA ASN A 23 -9.10 7.52 6.54
C ASN A 23 -10.09 6.99 7.60
N HIS A 24 -9.62 6.13 8.50
CA HIS A 24 -10.38 5.57 9.62
C HIS A 24 -9.71 5.84 10.96
N ALA A 25 -10.50 6.21 11.95
CA ALA A 25 -10.03 6.33 13.34
C ALA A 25 -9.94 4.94 14.00
N GLY A 26 -9.05 4.80 14.99
CA GLY A 26 -8.97 3.61 15.84
C GLY A 26 -8.41 2.35 15.16
N VAL A 27 -7.85 2.46 13.96
CA VAL A 27 -7.26 1.31 13.26
C VAL A 27 -5.89 0.92 13.85
N PRO A 28 -5.51 -0.38 13.78
CA PRO A 28 -4.23 -0.85 14.33
C PRO A 28 -2.99 -0.13 13.79
N ALA A 29 -3.07 0.42 12.56
CA ALA A 29 -1.99 1.18 11.97
C ALA A 29 -1.58 2.42 12.78
N LEU A 30 -2.55 3.12 13.38
CA LEU A 30 -2.29 4.29 14.22
C LEU A 30 -1.60 3.91 15.55
N GLN A 31 -1.97 2.77 16.12
CA GLN A 31 -1.30 2.24 17.33
C GLN A 31 0.15 1.85 17.02
N ARG A 32 0.40 1.20 15.90
CA ARG A 32 1.76 0.86 15.45
C ARG A 32 2.61 2.11 15.22
N ALA A 33 2.04 3.15 14.62
CA ALA A 33 2.72 4.44 14.46
C ALA A 33 3.11 5.04 15.81
N ALA A 34 2.16 5.09 16.75
CA ALA A 34 2.41 5.62 18.11
C ALA A 34 3.51 4.85 18.84
N LEU A 35 3.49 3.50 18.80
CA LEU A 35 4.52 2.66 19.42
C LEU A 35 5.91 2.86 18.79
N ALA A 36 5.96 3.18 17.50
CA ALA A 36 7.19 3.48 16.79
C ALA A 36 7.62 4.95 16.87
N GLY A 37 6.89 5.80 17.60
CA GLY A 37 7.17 7.24 17.69
C GLY A 37 6.93 8.01 16.39
N VAL A 38 6.15 7.45 15.45
CA VAL A 38 5.86 8.06 14.17
C VAL A 38 4.62 8.94 14.25
N PRO A 39 4.66 10.20 13.80
CA PRO A 39 3.48 11.06 13.72
C PRO A 39 2.36 10.40 12.93
N SER A 40 1.12 10.62 13.35
CA SER A 40 -0.04 10.11 12.62
C SER A 40 -1.18 11.11 12.53
N ALA A 41 -1.99 11.01 11.47
CA ALA A 41 -3.16 11.84 11.25
C ALA A 41 -4.33 11.05 10.66
N VAL A 42 -5.56 11.49 10.97
CA VAL A 42 -6.79 10.85 10.54
C VAL A 42 -7.64 11.81 9.72
N PHE A 43 -8.05 11.38 8.54
CA PHE A 43 -8.85 12.16 7.59
C PHE A 43 -10.13 11.40 7.22
N THR A 44 -11.10 11.39 8.12
CA THR A 44 -12.38 10.70 7.87
C THR A 44 -13.29 11.54 6.96
N LEU A 45 -14.05 10.88 6.08
CA LEU A 45 -15.03 11.58 5.23
C LEU A 45 -16.09 12.35 6.01
N ARG A 46 -16.32 12.02 7.28
CA ARG A 46 -17.26 12.73 8.15
C ARG A 46 -16.82 14.16 8.49
N THR A 47 -15.52 14.44 8.41
CA THR A 47 -14.93 15.72 8.80
C THR A 47 -14.87 16.69 7.63
N TYR A 48 -15.03 16.20 6.41
CA TYR A 48 -14.87 16.98 5.18
C TYR A 48 -16.17 17.01 4.37
N SER A 49 -16.33 18.02 3.53
CA SER A 49 -17.50 18.17 2.66
C SER A 49 -17.67 17.01 1.68
N ASP A 50 -16.56 16.47 1.22
CA ASP A 50 -16.51 15.39 0.25
C ASP A 50 -15.15 14.66 0.27
N ARG A 51 -15.05 13.63 -0.56
CA ARG A 51 -13.83 12.82 -0.70
C ARG A 51 -12.64 13.62 -1.22
N ALA A 52 -12.85 14.55 -2.15
CA ALA A 52 -11.78 15.35 -2.73
C ALA A 52 -11.17 16.30 -1.69
N ALA A 53 -11.99 16.91 -0.84
CA ALA A 53 -11.55 17.75 0.27
C ALA A 53 -10.72 16.93 1.29
N ALA A 54 -11.18 15.73 1.68
CA ALA A 54 -10.45 14.85 2.58
C ALA A 54 -9.10 14.45 1.98
N HIS A 55 -9.06 14.01 0.72
CA HIS A 55 -7.83 13.61 0.05
C HIS A 55 -6.88 14.78 -0.20
N SER A 56 -7.41 16.00 -0.43
CA SER A 56 -6.60 17.23 -0.52
C SER A 56 -5.91 17.55 0.80
N ALA A 57 -6.64 17.46 1.92
CA ALA A 57 -6.09 17.70 3.25
C ALA A 57 -5.03 16.62 3.62
N MET A 58 -5.31 15.36 3.30
CA MET A 58 -4.38 14.25 3.45
C MET A 58 -3.08 14.50 2.69
N ALA A 59 -3.16 14.86 1.41
CA ALA A 59 -2.00 15.17 0.57
C ALA A 59 -1.21 16.37 1.11
N THR A 60 -1.89 17.39 1.64
CA THR A 60 -1.24 18.56 2.27
C THR A 60 -0.44 18.15 3.51
N ALA A 61 -0.97 17.27 4.35
CA ALA A 61 -0.26 16.76 5.51
C ALA A 61 0.98 15.92 5.12
N ILE A 62 0.86 15.08 4.09
CA ILE A 62 1.96 14.27 3.55
C ILE A 62 3.06 15.16 2.96
N ALA A 63 2.68 16.16 2.15
CA ALA A 63 3.63 17.12 1.58
C ALA A 63 4.34 17.94 2.66
N GLY A 64 3.60 18.32 3.72
CA GLY A 64 4.13 19.11 4.84
C GLY A 64 5.24 18.44 5.63
N VAL A 65 5.36 17.12 5.59
CA VAL A 65 6.46 16.36 6.21
C VAL A 65 7.61 16.05 5.23
N GLY A 66 7.53 16.52 4.00
CA GLY A 66 8.55 16.30 2.97
C GLY A 66 8.64 14.84 2.54
N ALA A 67 7.51 14.12 2.44
CA ALA A 67 7.51 12.73 2.00
C ALA A 67 7.96 12.61 0.54
N GLU A 68 8.86 11.69 0.25
CA GLU A 68 9.42 11.40 -1.07
C GLU A 68 8.75 10.19 -1.74
N LEU A 69 7.99 9.42 -0.96
CA LEU A 69 7.21 8.26 -1.42
C LEU A 69 5.94 8.13 -0.58
N VAL A 70 4.84 7.80 -1.22
CA VAL A 70 3.60 7.40 -0.55
C VAL A 70 3.34 5.92 -0.78
N VAL A 71 3.09 5.19 0.30
CA VAL A 71 2.77 3.76 0.27
C VAL A 71 1.34 3.55 0.72
N LEU A 72 0.49 3.03 -0.16
CA LEU A 72 -0.84 2.57 0.18
C LEU A 72 -0.73 1.11 0.69
N ALA A 73 -1.11 0.90 1.94
CA ALA A 73 -1.10 -0.40 2.59
C ALA A 73 -2.45 -0.63 3.29
N GLY A 74 -3.36 -1.30 2.61
CA GLY A 74 -4.74 -1.51 3.07
C GLY A 74 -5.59 -0.24 3.03
N PHE A 75 -5.30 0.69 2.12
CA PHE A 75 -6.13 1.87 1.89
C PHE A 75 -7.32 1.50 1.00
N ASP A 76 -8.53 1.73 1.47
CA ASP A 76 -9.77 1.21 0.87
C ASP A 76 -10.54 2.22 -0.02
N HIS A 77 -9.98 3.41 -0.23
CA HIS A 77 -10.55 4.40 -1.13
C HIS A 77 -9.74 4.55 -2.42
N ILE A 78 -10.44 4.81 -3.54
CA ILE A 78 -9.79 5.33 -4.75
C ILE A 78 -9.45 6.79 -4.51
N LEU A 79 -8.18 7.15 -4.63
CA LEU A 79 -7.68 8.50 -4.42
C LEU A 79 -8.23 9.46 -5.48
N ALA A 80 -8.69 10.62 -5.03
CA ALA A 80 -9.16 11.68 -5.93
C ALA A 80 -7.97 12.32 -6.67
N PRO A 81 -8.14 12.81 -7.91
CA PRO A 81 -7.06 13.44 -8.68
C PRO A 81 -6.32 14.57 -7.96
N VAL A 82 -7.03 15.35 -7.13
CA VAL A 82 -6.45 16.43 -6.33
C VAL A 82 -5.34 15.94 -5.37
N PHE A 83 -5.39 14.69 -4.93
CA PHE A 83 -4.33 14.09 -4.10
C PHE A 83 -2.99 14.10 -4.82
N PHE A 84 -2.97 13.64 -6.06
CA PHE A 84 -1.77 13.57 -6.89
C PHE A 84 -1.27 14.96 -7.31
N VAL A 85 -2.18 15.87 -7.64
CA VAL A 85 -1.84 17.26 -7.95
C VAL A 85 -1.13 17.94 -6.78
N ARG A 86 -1.60 17.71 -5.56
CA ARG A 86 -1.01 18.30 -4.35
C ARG A 86 0.35 17.71 -4.01
N LEU A 87 0.60 16.47 -4.35
CA LEU A 87 1.88 15.80 -4.10
C LEU A 87 2.95 16.10 -5.16
N ALA A 88 2.59 16.83 -6.24
CA ALA A 88 3.55 17.40 -7.20
C ALA A 88 4.64 16.43 -7.69
N GLY A 89 4.26 15.21 -8.05
CA GLY A 89 5.19 14.21 -8.60
C GLY A 89 5.79 13.25 -7.59
N VAL A 90 5.46 13.34 -6.31
CA VAL A 90 5.83 12.30 -5.34
C VAL A 90 5.19 10.98 -5.77
N PRO A 91 5.99 9.91 -5.96
CA PRO A 91 5.46 8.62 -6.39
C PRO A 91 4.52 8.03 -5.32
N VAL A 92 3.46 7.40 -5.80
CA VAL A 92 2.50 6.67 -4.97
C VAL A 92 2.52 5.22 -5.41
N ILE A 93 2.73 4.29 -4.49
CA ILE A 93 2.67 2.85 -4.74
C ILE A 93 1.57 2.21 -3.91
N ASN A 94 1.01 1.13 -4.45
CA ASN A 94 -0.01 0.33 -3.77
C ASN A 94 0.42 -1.13 -3.74
N LEU A 95 0.10 -1.81 -2.64
CA LEU A 95 0.25 -3.25 -2.48
C LEU A 95 -1.11 -3.90 -2.73
N HIS A 96 -1.19 -4.75 -3.76
CA HIS A 96 -2.38 -5.48 -4.16
C HIS A 96 -2.17 -6.99 -3.97
N PRO A 97 -3.10 -7.73 -3.34
CA PRO A 97 -2.91 -9.13 -2.95
C PRO A 97 -3.21 -10.12 -4.08
N ALA A 98 -2.82 -9.78 -5.31
CA ALA A 98 -2.93 -10.67 -6.47
C ALA A 98 -1.84 -10.38 -7.52
N LEU A 99 -1.78 -11.24 -8.53
CA LEU A 99 -0.90 -11.08 -9.68
C LEU A 99 -1.56 -10.15 -10.72
N LEU A 100 -1.30 -8.84 -10.61
CA LEU A 100 -1.79 -7.89 -11.59
C LEU A 100 -1.21 -8.17 -13.00
N PRO A 101 -1.97 -7.89 -14.07
CA PRO A 101 -3.26 -7.17 -14.10
C PRO A 101 -4.49 -8.03 -13.77
N LEU A 102 -4.31 -9.32 -13.50
CA LEU A 102 -5.41 -10.21 -13.13
C LEU A 102 -5.90 -9.88 -11.71
N PHE A 103 -7.21 -10.02 -11.49
CA PHE A 103 -7.85 -9.82 -10.18
C PHE A 103 -7.61 -8.42 -9.57
N GLY A 104 -7.39 -7.40 -10.42
CA GLY A 104 -7.34 -5.99 -10.06
C GLY A 104 -8.64 -5.27 -10.40
N GLY A 105 -8.67 -3.96 -10.07
CA GLY A 105 -9.77 -3.08 -10.44
C GLY A 105 -10.79 -2.83 -9.32
N ARG A 106 -11.85 -2.10 -9.68
CA ARG A 106 -12.87 -1.67 -8.71
C ARG A 106 -13.53 -2.86 -8.02
N GLY A 107 -13.58 -2.82 -6.69
CA GLY A 107 -14.20 -3.86 -5.87
C GLY A 107 -13.31 -5.05 -5.54
N MET A 108 -12.11 -5.14 -6.14
CA MET A 108 -11.13 -6.18 -5.85
C MET A 108 -10.24 -5.77 -4.67
N HIS A 109 -10.70 -6.07 -3.45
CA HIS A 109 -9.98 -5.79 -2.20
C HIS A 109 -10.35 -6.80 -1.11
N GLY A 110 -9.46 -7.01 -0.16
CA GLY A 110 -9.65 -7.94 0.95
C GLY A 110 -9.88 -9.37 0.47
N ASP A 111 -10.75 -10.11 1.16
CA ASP A 111 -11.02 -11.53 0.90
C ASP A 111 -11.57 -11.80 -0.50
N LYS A 112 -12.28 -10.83 -1.09
CA LYS A 112 -12.85 -10.95 -2.45
C LYS A 112 -11.81 -11.25 -3.52
N VAL A 113 -10.59 -10.75 -3.35
CA VAL A 113 -9.50 -11.03 -4.29
C VAL A 113 -9.12 -12.50 -4.24
N HIS A 114 -8.94 -13.06 -3.04
CA HIS A 114 -8.57 -14.47 -2.86
C HIS A 114 -9.70 -15.41 -3.27
N GLU A 115 -10.96 -15.05 -3.01
CA GLU A 115 -12.13 -15.78 -3.50
C GLU A 115 -12.15 -15.81 -5.03
N ALA A 116 -11.93 -14.68 -5.69
CA ALA A 116 -11.91 -14.60 -7.15
C ALA A 116 -10.76 -15.41 -7.76
N VAL A 117 -9.57 -15.38 -7.15
CA VAL A 117 -8.43 -16.19 -7.56
C VAL A 117 -8.76 -17.67 -7.49
N LEU A 118 -9.30 -18.16 -6.37
CA LEU A 118 -9.68 -19.57 -6.19
C LEU A 118 -10.79 -19.97 -7.17
N ALA A 119 -11.80 -19.13 -7.34
CA ALA A 119 -12.92 -19.40 -8.25
C ALA A 119 -12.49 -19.47 -9.74
N SER A 120 -11.36 -18.83 -10.10
CA SER A 120 -10.84 -18.85 -11.47
C SER A 120 -10.17 -20.16 -11.87
N GLY A 121 -9.86 -21.04 -10.91
CA GLY A 121 -9.08 -22.25 -11.14
C GLY A 121 -7.58 -21.98 -11.40
N ALA A 122 -7.09 -20.81 -11.05
CA ALA A 122 -5.66 -20.50 -11.13
C ALA A 122 -4.83 -21.46 -10.28
N THR A 123 -3.62 -21.75 -10.71
CA THR A 123 -2.66 -22.60 -9.98
C THR A 123 -1.70 -21.79 -9.11
N GLU A 124 -1.66 -20.47 -9.33
CA GLU A 124 -0.80 -19.54 -8.61
C GLU A 124 -1.59 -18.30 -8.19
N SER A 125 -1.20 -17.74 -7.07
CA SER A 125 -1.57 -16.42 -6.58
C SER A 125 -0.31 -15.61 -6.25
N GLY A 126 -0.44 -14.51 -5.53
CA GLY A 126 0.68 -13.71 -5.09
C GLY A 126 0.28 -12.30 -4.73
N CYS A 127 1.26 -11.41 -4.76
CA CYS A 127 1.03 -9.99 -4.54
C CYS A 127 1.80 -9.15 -5.56
N THR A 128 1.31 -7.95 -5.79
CA THR A 128 1.91 -6.97 -6.70
C THR A 128 2.01 -5.62 -6.01
N VAL A 129 3.21 -5.06 -5.95
CA VAL A 129 3.40 -3.64 -5.66
C VAL A 129 3.49 -2.91 -7.00
N HIS A 130 2.64 -1.91 -7.21
CA HIS A 130 2.56 -1.16 -8.46
C HIS A 130 2.45 0.34 -8.20
N ARG A 131 2.79 1.15 -9.20
CA ARG A 131 2.55 2.59 -9.18
C ARG A 131 1.06 2.88 -9.28
N VAL A 132 0.61 3.89 -8.55
CA VAL A 132 -0.79 4.34 -8.59
C VAL A 132 -0.91 5.55 -9.50
N HIS A 133 -1.86 5.49 -10.42
CA HIS A 133 -2.22 6.60 -11.32
C HIS A 133 -3.61 7.15 -11.00
N PRO A 134 -3.82 8.47 -11.17
CA PRO A 134 -5.11 9.09 -10.86
C PRO A 134 -6.28 8.61 -11.74
N GLU A 135 -5.98 8.09 -12.93
CA GLU A 135 -6.98 7.74 -13.95
C GLU A 135 -7.31 6.25 -13.99
N THR A 136 -6.46 5.40 -13.39
CA THR A 136 -6.60 3.94 -13.49
C THR A 136 -6.52 3.28 -12.11
N VAL A 137 -7.26 2.18 -11.96
CA VAL A 137 -7.22 1.36 -10.74
C VAL A 137 -6.46 0.09 -11.04
N ASP A 138 -5.38 -0.18 -10.29
CA ASP A 138 -4.53 -1.38 -10.36
C ASP A 138 -3.91 -1.68 -11.75
N LEU A 139 -3.77 -0.65 -12.60
CA LEU A 139 -3.19 -0.76 -13.95
C LEU A 139 -1.85 -0.01 -14.10
N GLY A 140 -1.26 0.43 -12.99
CA GLY A 140 0.03 1.11 -13.03
C GLY A 140 1.21 0.15 -13.20
N GLU A 141 2.37 0.73 -13.48
CA GLU A 141 3.62 -0.01 -13.64
C GLU A 141 3.93 -0.90 -12.44
N VAL A 142 4.22 -2.17 -12.69
CA VAL A 142 4.60 -3.14 -11.66
C VAL A 142 6.01 -2.81 -11.15
N VAL A 143 6.12 -2.55 -9.87
CA VAL A 143 7.40 -2.33 -9.18
C VAL A 143 7.97 -3.67 -8.71
N VAL A 144 7.19 -4.45 -7.96
CA VAL A 144 7.56 -5.79 -7.48
C VAL A 144 6.36 -6.71 -7.61
N GLN A 145 6.57 -7.93 -8.06
CA GLN A 145 5.55 -8.98 -8.05
C GLN A 145 6.15 -10.27 -7.48
N ARG A 146 5.41 -10.94 -6.59
CA ARG A 146 5.80 -12.21 -5.97
C ARG A 146 4.70 -13.23 -6.11
N ARG A 147 5.07 -14.48 -6.32
CA ARG A 147 4.16 -15.60 -6.60
C ARG A 147 4.18 -16.62 -5.48
N VAL A 148 3.06 -17.29 -5.29
CA VAL A 148 2.89 -18.42 -4.39
C VAL A 148 1.95 -19.45 -5.05
N PRO A 149 2.22 -20.75 -4.93
CA PRO A 149 1.31 -21.76 -5.43
C PRO A 149 -0.01 -21.76 -4.64
N ILE A 150 -1.09 -22.11 -5.32
CA ILE A 150 -2.36 -22.45 -4.69
C ILE A 150 -2.33 -23.93 -4.39
N GLU A 151 -2.59 -24.31 -3.14
CA GLU A 151 -2.52 -25.68 -2.68
C GLU A 151 -3.91 -26.34 -2.71
N PRO A 152 -3.98 -27.65 -2.92
CA PRO A 152 -5.24 -28.37 -2.83
C PRO A 152 -5.91 -28.14 -1.47
N GLY A 153 -7.18 -27.72 -1.48
CA GLY A 153 -7.92 -27.45 -0.26
C GLY A 153 -7.76 -26.02 0.30
N ASP A 154 -7.05 -25.14 -0.41
CA ASP A 154 -6.98 -23.73 0.01
C ASP A 154 -8.38 -23.11 0.08
N THR A 155 -8.57 -22.35 1.14
CA THR A 155 -9.66 -21.40 1.33
C THR A 155 -9.14 -19.97 1.08
N ALA A 156 -10.04 -19.01 0.94
CA ALA A 156 -9.65 -17.61 0.83
C ALA A 156 -8.76 -17.17 2.01
N ALA A 157 -9.09 -17.63 3.23
CA ALA A 157 -8.33 -17.30 4.44
C ALA A 157 -6.92 -17.92 4.44
N THR A 158 -6.75 -19.19 4.05
CA THR A 158 -5.41 -19.84 4.00
C THR A 158 -4.54 -19.23 2.92
N LEU A 159 -5.12 -18.94 1.75
CA LEU A 159 -4.42 -18.26 0.66
C LEU A 159 -4.03 -16.83 1.06
N ALA A 160 -4.95 -16.07 1.69
CA ALA A 160 -4.67 -14.72 2.19
C ALA A 160 -3.50 -14.69 3.17
N ALA A 161 -3.47 -15.62 4.13
CA ALA A 161 -2.37 -15.72 5.11
C ALA A 161 -1.03 -15.98 4.42
N ARG A 162 -0.99 -16.87 3.43
CA ARG A 162 0.23 -17.18 2.66
C ARG A 162 0.68 -15.99 1.79
N VAL A 163 -0.26 -15.29 1.15
CA VAL A 163 0.03 -14.09 0.37
C VAL A 163 0.54 -12.95 1.26
N LEU A 164 -0.02 -12.78 2.46
CA LEU A 164 0.39 -11.75 3.42
C LEU A 164 1.88 -11.83 3.81
N GLU A 165 2.43 -13.04 3.93
CA GLU A 165 3.86 -13.23 4.18
C GLU A 165 4.73 -12.69 3.03
N LEU A 166 4.26 -12.86 1.78
CA LEU A 166 4.94 -12.30 0.61
C LEU A 166 4.80 -10.78 0.55
N GLU A 167 3.63 -10.25 0.89
CA GLU A 167 3.36 -8.82 0.92
C GLU A 167 4.32 -8.07 1.83
N HIS A 168 4.60 -8.63 3.02
CA HIS A 168 5.53 -8.04 3.99
C HIS A 168 6.94 -7.86 3.41
N ARG A 169 7.39 -8.78 2.57
CA ARG A 169 8.70 -8.71 1.90
C ARG A 169 8.63 -7.83 0.65
N ALA A 170 7.58 -8.00 -0.16
CA ALA A 170 7.42 -7.29 -1.42
C ALA A 170 7.37 -5.77 -1.23
N ILE A 171 6.71 -5.28 -0.18
CA ILE A 171 6.59 -3.84 0.08
C ILE A 171 7.94 -3.23 0.47
N VAL A 172 8.75 -3.92 1.25
CA VAL A 172 10.10 -3.45 1.63
C VAL A 172 11.01 -3.43 0.41
N ASP A 173 10.99 -4.50 -0.41
CA ASP A 173 11.76 -4.54 -1.67
C ASP A 173 11.33 -3.47 -2.67
N ALA A 174 10.03 -3.15 -2.71
CA ALA A 174 9.53 -2.09 -3.57
C ALA A 174 10.03 -0.72 -3.11
N ILE A 175 10.00 -0.43 -1.81
CA ILE A 175 10.48 0.84 -1.27
C ILE A 175 11.97 1.03 -1.55
N ARG A 176 12.81 -0.01 -1.46
CA ARG A 176 14.24 0.06 -1.79
C ARG A 176 14.51 0.59 -3.20
N ARG A 177 13.59 0.38 -4.15
CA ARG A 177 13.74 0.92 -5.52
C ARG A 177 13.55 2.42 -5.64
N PHE A 178 13.05 3.07 -4.59
CA PHE A 178 12.87 4.52 -4.50
C PHE A 178 13.89 5.19 -3.59
N VAL A 179 14.64 4.42 -2.81
CA VAL A 179 15.74 4.95 -1.99
C VAL A 179 16.94 5.19 -2.92
N PRO A 180 17.53 6.41 -2.93
CA PRO A 180 18.72 6.67 -3.70
C PRO A 180 19.86 5.74 -3.28
N VAL A 181 20.51 5.09 -4.23
CA VAL A 181 21.76 4.36 -3.95
C VAL A 181 22.84 5.40 -3.76
N GLU A 182 23.37 5.56 -2.55
CA GLU A 182 24.59 6.34 -2.36
C GLU A 182 25.73 5.67 -3.14
N VAL A 183 26.06 6.26 -4.28
CA VAL A 183 27.28 5.89 -5.00
C VAL A 183 28.44 6.42 -4.15
N SER A 184 29.04 5.52 -3.36
CA SER A 184 30.30 5.84 -2.67
C SER A 184 31.30 6.35 -3.69
N ARG A 185 31.69 7.62 -3.57
CA ARG A 185 32.75 8.26 -4.33
C ARG A 185 34.11 7.92 -3.71
#